data_84fc50d084e564e05cc3e44cb1faed2d
#
_entry.id   84fc50d084e564e05cc3e44cb1faed2d
#
_cell.length_a   1.000
_cell.length_b   1.000
_cell.length_c   1.000
_cell.angle_alpha   90.00
_cell.angle_beta   90.00
_cell.angle_gamma   90.00
#
_symmetry.space_group_name_H-M   'P 1'
#
loop_
_entity.id
_entity.type
_entity.pdbx_description
1 polymer ?
#
loop_
_entity_poly.entity_id
_entity_poly.type
_entity_poly.pdbx_seq_one_letter_code
_entity_poly.pdbx_strand_id
1 'polypeptide(L)'
;MNRMQQSLALLLLVPIGCRAVELYDRFPDSIHAGERYVIYSHGFIAEGEDPKPVSPQYGLYDFPAIKDAIFANGDFNLIAYQRPKSLDDSYAETLTSWVRRLVDGGVKPSQITLVGFSRGAYLTALASNDLADVGINTALLAICEKGDVSGAPNLSLGGNFLSIYEKSDSMGKCNKLAARSHLTSFKEVKISTGKKHGAFFQPLPQWLEPLKAWIGTTSR
;
A
#
# COMPACT_ATOMS: atom_id res chain seq x y z
N MET A 1 -40.19 50.86 26.38
CA MET A 1 -40.55 49.74 25.51
C MET A 1 -39.30 49.39 24.68
N ASN A 2 -38.47 48.43 25.14
CA ASN A 2 -37.27 47.98 24.46
C ASN A 2 -37.61 46.79 23.56
N ARG A 3 -37.44 46.94 22.25
CA ARG A 3 -37.51 45.86 21.31
C ARG A 3 -36.16 45.18 21.27
N MET A 4 -36.09 43.96 21.82
CA MET A 4 -34.93 43.04 21.61
C MET A 4 -34.98 42.54 20.17
N GLN A 5 -33.99 42.92 19.36
CA GLN A 5 -33.71 42.27 18.05
C GLN A 5 -33.04 40.93 18.31
N GLN A 6 -33.73 39.85 18.01
CA GLN A 6 -33.17 38.51 17.96
C GLN A 6 -32.46 38.35 16.59
N SER A 7 -31.14 38.29 16.59
CA SER A 7 -30.36 37.92 15.42
C SER A 7 -30.41 36.42 15.24
N LEU A 8 -31.08 35.96 14.20
CA LEU A 8 -31.13 34.56 13.77
C LEU A 8 -29.83 34.24 13.01
N ALA A 9 -28.90 33.53 13.64
CA ALA A 9 -27.71 33.02 12.97
C ALA A 9 -28.11 31.85 12.06
N LEU A 10 -28.08 32.06 10.75
CA LEU A 10 -28.30 31.03 9.73
C LEU A 10 -27.04 30.14 9.65
N LEU A 11 -27.10 28.96 10.25
CA LEU A 11 -26.06 27.93 10.08
C LEU A 11 -26.13 27.40 8.63
N LEU A 12 -25.21 27.81 7.78
CA LEU A 12 -25.03 27.22 6.47
C LEU A 12 -24.42 25.81 6.64
N LEU A 13 -25.26 24.80 6.53
CA LEU A 13 -24.83 23.42 6.35
C LEU A 13 -24.17 23.30 4.98
N VAL A 14 -22.83 23.33 4.94
CA VAL A 14 -22.07 22.96 3.74
C VAL A 14 -22.29 21.46 3.53
N PRO A 15 -22.85 21.02 2.39
CA PRO A 15 -22.99 19.59 2.13
C PRO A 15 -21.57 18.99 2.04
N ILE A 16 -21.25 18.03 2.91
CA ILE A 16 -20.05 17.17 2.78
C ILE A 16 -20.33 16.30 1.55
N GLY A 17 -19.98 16.81 0.38
CA GLY A 17 -20.03 16.04 -0.85
C GLY A 17 -19.09 14.84 -0.73
N CYS A 18 -19.62 13.62 -0.83
CA CYS A 18 -18.81 12.42 -0.98
C CYS A 18 -18.07 12.54 -2.31
N ARG A 19 -16.76 12.86 -2.25
CA ARG A 19 -15.92 12.92 -3.44
C ARG A 19 -15.65 11.49 -3.92
N ALA A 20 -15.62 11.29 -5.24
CA ALA A 20 -15.22 10.01 -5.82
C ALA A 20 -13.71 9.76 -5.56
N VAL A 21 -13.38 8.54 -5.17
CA VAL A 21 -11.97 8.09 -5.07
C VAL A 21 -11.34 7.99 -6.46
N GLU A 22 -10.02 8.18 -6.53
CA GLU A 22 -9.29 8.28 -7.80
C GLU A 22 -8.10 7.31 -7.85
N LEU A 23 -7.75 6.90 -9.07
CA LEU A 23 -6.52 6.16 -9.38
C LEU A 23 -5.49 7.13 -9.94
N TYR A 24 -4.37 7.29 -9.24
CA TYR A 24 -3.28 8.19 -9.59
C TYR A 24 -2.06 7.42 -10.09
N ASP A 25 -1.43 7.90 -11.15
CA ASP A 25 -0.13 7.43 -11.66
C ASP A 25 1.05 8.24 -11.09
N ARG A 26 0.78 9.22 -10.24
CA ARG A 26 1.75 10.06 -9.49
C ARG A 26 1.13 10.49 -8.16
N PHE A 27 1.92 11.09 -7.30
CA PHE A 27 1.38 11.65 -6.06
C PHE A 27 0.37 12.78 -6.36
N PRO A 28 -0.83 12.78 -5.73
CA PRO A 28 -1.87 13.77 -6.02
C PRO A 28 -1.44 15.19 -5.66
N ASP A 29 -1.90 16.16 -6.45
CA ASP A 29 -1.65 17.58 -6.20
C ASP A 29 -2.43 18.10 -4.99
N SER A 30 -3.57 17.47 -4.67
CA SER A 30 -4.42 17.81 -3.52
C SER A 30 -4.63 16.63 -2.60
N ILE A 31 -4.50 16.85 -1.29
CA ILE A 31 -4.71 15.85 -0.25
C ILE A 31 -6.03 16.14 0.46
N HIS A 32 -6.81 15.11 0.74
CA HIS A 32 -8.10 15.19 1.44
C HIS A 32 -8.04 14.38 2.73
N ALA A 33 -8.04 15.05 3.87
CA ALA A 33 -7.84 14.50 5.22
C ALA A 33 -8.86 13.41 5.61
N GLY A 34 -10.08 13.45 5.06
CA GLY A 34 -11.13 12.46 5.32
C GLY A 34 -11.07 11.20 4.45
N GLU A 35 -10.16 11.16 3.49
CA GLU A 35 -10.06 10.07 2.51
C GLU A 35 -8.97 9.07 2.89
N ARG A 36 -9.07 7.89 2.32
CA ARG A 36 -8.10 6.80 2.47
C ARG A 36 -7.15 6.78 1.29
N TYR A 37 -5.90 6.41 1.55
CA TYR A 37 -4.86 6.33 0.51
C TYR A 37 -4.16 4.99 0.57
N VAL A 38 -4.08 4.33 -0.58
CA VAL A 38 -3.28 3.13 -0.81
C VAL A 38 -2.17 3.48 -1.80
N ILE A 39 -0.92 3.14 -1.49
CA ILE A 39 0.22 3.35 -2.39
C ILE A 39 0.74 1.97 -2.78
N TYR A 40 0.67 1.63 -4.07
CA TYR A 40 1.12 0.34 -4.59
C TYR A 40 2.48 0.47 -5.30
N SER A 41 3.44 -0.33 -4.86
CA SER A 41 4.80 -0.40 -5.40
C SER A 41 5.01 -1.72 -6.14
N HIS A 42 5.15 -1.65 -7.47
CA HIS A 42 5.33 -2.81 -8.35
C HIS A 42 6.70 -3.50 -8.23
N GLY A 43 6.83 -4.74 -8.75
CA GLY A 43 8.08 -5.49 -8.79
C GLY A 43 9.12 -4.90 -9.75
N PHE A 44 10.37 -5.37 -9.63
CA PHE A 44 11.52 -4.92 -10.42
C PHE A 44 11.27 -4.99 -11.95
N ILE A 45 10.62 -6.04 -12.41
CA ILE A 45 10.40 -6.28 -13.84
C ILE A 45 9.62 -5.16 -14.54
N ALA A 46 8.77 -4.42 -13.83
CA ALA A 46 7.98 -3.31 -14.37
C ALA A 46 8.65 -1.94 -14.19
N GLU A 47 9.90 -1.89 -13.72
CA GLU A 47 10.67 -0.65 -13.68
C GLU A 47 11.05 -0.19 -15.10
N GLY A 48 10.92 1.10 -15.35
CA GLY A 48 11.15 1.71 -16.66
C GLY A 48 9.85 2.06 -17.39
N GLU A 49 9.86 1.99 -18.71
CA GLU A 49 8.77 2.49 -19.54
C GLU A 49 7.73 1.42 -19.93
N ASP A 50 8.10 0.13 -19.86
CA ASP A 50 7.20 -0.97 -20.25
C ASP A 50 6.31 -1.37 -19.06
N PRO A 51 4.99 -1.10 -19.11
CA PRO A 51 4.07 -1.50 -18.06
C PRO A 51 3.64 -2.98 -18.11
N LYS A 52 4.02 -3.69 -19.22
CA LYS A 52 3.64 -5.08 -19.47
C LYS A 52 4.83 -5.96 -19.86
N PRO A 53 5.93 -5.94 -19.10
CA PRO A 53 7.11 -6.72 -19.43
C PRO A 53 6.84 -8.23 -19.31
N VAL A 54 7.55 -9.02 -20.13
CA VAL A 54 7.44 -10.48 -20.13
C VAL A 54 8.68 -11.10 -19.48
N SER A 55 8.46 -11.84 -18.39
CA SER A 55 9.50 -12.69 -17.80
C SER A 55 9.60 -14.02 -18.53
N PRO A 56 10.81 -14.48 -18.93
CA PRO A 56 10.97 -15.83 -19.48
C PRO A 56 10.52 -16.93 -18.52
N GLN A 57 10.60 -16.70 -17.21
CA GLN A 57 10.27 -17.69 -16.18
C GLN A 57 8.82 -17.62 -15.70
N TYR A 58 8.20 -16.42 -15.65
CA TYR A 58 6.93 -16.21 -14.98
C TYR A 58 5.83 -15.66 -15.90
N GLY A 59 6.17 -15.34 -17.16
CA GLY A 59 5.22 -14.81 -18.14
C GLY A 59 4.98 -13.31 -18.04
N LEU A 60 3.84 -12.86 -18.51
CA LEU A 60 3.46 -11.45 -18.57
C LEU A 60 3.21 -10.87 -17.19
N TYR A 61 3.91 -9.78 -16.86
CA TYR A 61 3.58 -8.92 -15.74
C TYR A 61 2.65 -7.80 -16.21
N ASP A 62 1.39 -7.81 -15.80
CA ASP A 62 0.39 -6.83 -16.24
C ASP A 62 0.15 -5.77 -15.16
N PHE A 63 1.05 -4.78 -15.07
CA PHE A 63 0.94 -3.70 -14.08
C PHE A 63 -0.36 -2.90 -14.20
N PRO A 64 -0.85 -2.52 -15.41
CA PRO A 64 -2.15 -1.88 -15.56
C PRO A 64 -3.29 -2.70 -14.99
N ALA A 65 -3.40 -3.99 -15.35
CA ALA A 65 -4.46 -4.85 -14.84
C ALA A 65 -4.40 -5.02 -13.30
N ILE A 66 -3.18 -5.08 -12.74
CA ILE A 66 -2.99 -5.17 -11.27
C ILE A 66 -3.53 -3.91 -10.58
N LYS A 67 -3.11 -2.72 -11.01
CA LYS A 67 -3.55 -1.47 -10.37
C LYS A 67 -5.05 -1.25 -10.51
N ASP A 68 -5.61 -1.55 -11.69
CA ASP A 68 -7.05 -1.47 -11.93
C ASP A 68 -7.84 -2.43 -11.03
N ALA A 69 -7.35 -3.66 -10.83
CA ALA A 69 -8.00 -4.66 -9.99
C ALA A 69 -7.88 -4.32 -8.48
N ILE A 70 -6.77 -3.74 -8.03
CA ILE A 70 -6.64 -3.24 -6.66
C ILE A 70 -7.65 -2.11 -6.43
N PHE A 71 -7.75 -1.16 -7.36
CA PHE A 71 -8.62 0.00 -7.27
C PHE A 71 -10.10 -0.34 -7.38
N ALA A 72 -10.48 -1.30 -8.23
CA ALA A 72 -11.87 -1.64 -8.52
C ALA A 72 -12.71 -1.87 -7.25
N ASN A 73 -13.84 -1.17 -7.12
CA ASN A 73 -14.72 -1.23 -5.94
C ASN A 73 -14.03 -0.92 -4.60
N GLY A 74 -12.90 -0.20 -4.63
CA GLY A 74 -12.24 0.34 -3.43
C GLY A 74 -12.91 1.64 -2.96
N ASP A 75 -12.80 1.93 -1.67
CA ASP A 75 -13.22 3.18 -1.04
C ASP A 75 -12.00 4.04 -0.64
N PHE A 76 -10.95 3.98 -1.45
CA PHE A 76 -9.66 4.63 -1.22
C PHE A 76 -9.09 5.19 -2.53
N ASN A 77 -8.29 6.22 -2.42
CA ASN A 77 -7.44 6.70 -3.50
C ASN A 77 -6.25 5.74 -3.67
N LEU A 78 -5.98 5.31 -4.89
CA LEU A 78 -4.84 4.46 -5.19
C LEU A 78 -3.76 5.26 -5.92
N ILE A 79 -2.55 5.30 -5.36
CA ILE A 79 -1.36 5.84 -6.01
C ILE A 79 -0.52 4.65 -6.50
N ALA A 80 -0.41 4.49 -7.82
CA ALA A 80 0.31 3.38 -8.45
C ALA A 80 1.27 3.92 -9.51
N TYR A 81 2.40 4.48 -9.03
CA TYR A 81 3.43 5.08 -9.86
C TYR A 81 4.31 4.01 -10.51
N GLN A 82 4.48 4.09 -11.83
CA GLN A 82 5.47 3.27 -12.54
C GLN A 82 6.85 3.88 -12.36
N ARG A 83 7.68 3.24 -11.52
CA ARG A 83 9.03 3.75 -11.21
C ARG A 83 9.96 3.65 -12.41
N PRO A 84 10.85 4.63 -12.61
CA PRO A 84 11.97 4.47 -13.51
C PRO A 84 12.88 3.32 -13.03
N LYS A 85 13.66 2.76 -13.94
CA LYS A 85 14.63 1.74 -13.57
C LYS A 85 15.75 2.37 -12.74
N SER A 86 15.89 1.90 -11.50
CA SER A 86 16.94 2.33 -10.58
C SER A 86 17.50 1.13 -9.82
N LEU A 87 18.80 1.16 -9.54
CA LEU A 87 19.49 0.15 -8.72
C LEU A 87 19.56 0.55 -7.25
N ASP A 88 19.26 1.81 -6.91
CA ASP A 88 19.29 2.33 -5.54
C ASP A 88 17.93 2.20 -4.83
N ASP A 89 17.90 2.57 -3.57
CA ASP A 89 16.75 2.49 -2.69
C ASP A 89 16.00 3.83 -2.54
N SER A 90 16.34 4.85 -3.34
CA SER A 90 15.78 6.23 -3.24
C SER A 90 14.25 6.30 -3.30
N TYR A 91 13.61 5.33 -3.95
CA TYR A 91 12.16 5.26 -3.95
C TYR A 91 11.56 4.96 -2.55
N ALA A 92 12.31 4.33 -1.65
CA ALA A 92 11.86 4.18 -0.26
C ALA A 92 11.74 5.55 0.44
N GLU A 93 12.69 6.46 0.20
CA GLU A 93 12.63 7.85 0.70
C GLU A 93 11.44 8.60 0.09
N THR A 94 11.15 8.36 -1.20
CA THR A 94 9.96 8.91 -1.87
C THR A 94 8.67 8.43 -1.19
N LEU A 95 8.54 7.13 -0.91
CA LEU A 95 7.38 6.57 -0.20
C LEU A 95 7.24 7.18 1.20
N THR A 96 8.34 7.28 1.96
CA THR A 96 8.37 7.92 3.27
C THR A 96 7.91 9.38 3.20
N SER A 97 8.40 10.14 2.22
CA SER A 97 8.00 11.51 1.98
C SER A 97 6.50 11.64 1.63
N TRP A 98 5.97 10.76 0.78
CA TRP A 98 4.56 10.75 0.41
C TRP A 98 3.66 10.47 1.61
N VAL A 99 4.02 9.49 2.45
CA VAL A 99 3.26 9.21 3.69
C VAL A 99 3.29 10.42 4.63
N ARG A 100 4.45 11.04 4.86
CA ARG A 100 4.54 12.24 5.71
C ARG A 100 3.68 13.38 5.17
N ARG A 101 3.71 13.63 3.86
CA ARG A 101 2.85 14.62 3.21
C ARG A 101 1.36 14.33 3.38
N LEU A 102 0.93 13.05 3.32
CA LEU A 102 -0.47 12.67 3.60
C LEU A 102 -0.83 12.98 5.06
N VAL A 103 0.03 12.62 6.00
CA VAL A 103 -0.17 12.91 7.44
C VAL A 103 -0.21 14.41 7.71
N ASP A 104 0.71 15.17 7.15
CA ASP A 104 0.76 16.65 7.26
C ASP A 104 -0.48 17.30 6.64
N GLY A 105 -1.06 16.66 5.59
CA GLY A 105 -2.34 17.03 4.98
C GLY A 105 -3.56 16.61 5.79
N GLY A 106 -3.37 16.04 6.99
CA GLY A 106 -4.43 15.67 7.93
C GLY A 106 -5.02 14.27 7.72
N VAL A 107 -4.44 13.43 6.85
CA VAL A 107 -4.85 12.02 6.69
C VAL A 107 -4.39 11.24 7.91
N LYS A 108 -5.30 10.51 8.56
CA LYS A 108 -4.94 9.68 9.71
C LYS A 108 -4.02 8.54 9.29
N PRO A 109 -2.96 8.20 10.07
CA PRO A 109 -2.08 7.08 9.75
C PRO A 109 -2.81 5.75 9.48
N SER A 110 -3.88 5.46 10.22
CA SER A 110 -4.72 4.28 9.99
C SER A 110 -5.42 4.25 8.62
N GLN A 111 -5.53 5.38 7.94
CA GLN A 111 -6.12 5.52 6.61
C GLN A 111 -5.08 5.44 5.48
N ILE A 112 -3.79 5.25 5.81
CA ILE A 112 -2.70 5.14 4.85
C ILE A 112 -2.21 3.70 4.81
N THR A 113 -2.15 3.13 3.60
CA THR A 113 -1.66 1.76 3.38
C THR A 113 -0.56 1.76 2.32
N LEU A 114 0.60 1.24 2.67
CA LEU A 114 1.65 0.89 1.70
C LEU A 114 1.52 -0.56 1.30
N VAL A 115 1.50 -0.84 0.00
CA VAL A 115 1.47 -2.18 -0.58
C VAL A 115 2.64 -2.35 -1.51
N GLY A 116 3.43 -3.40 -1.35
CA GLY A 116 4.55 -3.67 -2.24
C GLY A 116 4.62 -5.13 -2.68
N PHE A 117 5.09 -5.35 -3.92
CA PHE A 117 5.39 -6.67 -4.46
C PHE A 117 6.88 -6.79 -4.81
N SER A 118 7.56 -7.88 -4.36
CA SER A 118 8.95 -8.18 -4.72
C SER A 118 9.89 -6.99 -4.43
N ARG A 119 10.60 -6.44 -5.42
CA ARG A 119 11.41 -5.21 -5.25
C ARG A 119 10.57 -4.05 -4.68
N GLY A 120 9.32 -3.90 -5.11
CA GLY A 120 8.42 -2.93 -4.52
C GLY A 120 8.11 -3.21 -3.05
N ALA A 121 8.02 -4.48 -2.65
CA ALA A 121 7.84 -4.85 -1.24
C ALA A 121 9.10 -4.58 -0.41
N TYR A 122 10.29 -4.77 -0.97
CA TYR A 122 11.54 -4.38 -0.34
C TYR A 122 11.58 -2.87 -0.04
N LEU A 123 11.31 -2.03 -1.04
CA LEU A 123 11.28 -0.57 -0.89
C LEU A 123 10.17 -0.12 0.07
N THR A 124 9.02 -0.79 0.04
CA THR A 124 7.92 -0.58 0.99
C THR A 124 8.34 -0.93 2.41
N ALA A 125 9.09 -2.01 2.61
CA ALA A 125 9.56 -2.41 3.94
C ALA A 125 10.58 -1.41 4.51
N LEU A 126 11.49 -0.88 3.69
CA LEU A 126 12.41 0.19 4.09
C LEU A 126 11.64 1.44 4.53
N ALA A 127 10.70 1.93 3.70
CA ALA A 127 9.88 3.08 4.02
C ALA A 127 9.04 2.86 5.30
N SER A 128 8.47 1.66 5.46
CA SER A 128 7.67 1.33 6.64
C SER A 128 8.51 1.21 7.92
N ASN A 129 9.79 0.81 7.81
CA ASN A 129 10.75 0.88 8.93
C ASN A 129 10.98 2.33 9.37
N ASP A 130 11.18 3.25 8.41
CA ASP A 130 11.40 4.68 8.69
C ASP A 130 10.13 5.39 9.20
N LEU A 131 8.98 4.75 9.05
CA LEU A 131 7.65 5.19 9.48
C LEU A 131 7.09 4.35 10.63
N ALA A 132 7.92 3.56 11.31
CA ALA A 132 7.45 2.64 12.35
C ALA A 132 6.73 3.36 13.50
N ASP A 133 7.15 4.59 13.82
CA ASP A 133 6.54 5.47 14.83
C ASP A 133 5.22 6.11 14.36
N VAL A 134 4.99 6.18 13.06
CA VAL A 134 3.75 6.75 12.49
C VAL A 134 2.58 5.78 12.59
N GLY A 135 2.83 4.45 12.50
CA GLY A 135 1.81 3.43 12.70
C GLY A 135 0.82 3.28 11.54
N ILE A 136 1.31 3.34 10.30
CA ILE A 136 0.54 3.11 9.07
C ILE A 136 0.24 1.61 8.85
N ASN A 137 -0.52 1.30 7.79
CA ASN A 137 -0.76 -0.07 7.35
C ASN A 137 0.27 -0.47 6.29
N THR A 138 0.87 -1.65 6.42
CA THR A 138 1.88 -2.17 5.49
C THR A 138 1.52 -3.56 5.00
N ALA A 139 1.47 -3.77 3.67
CA ALA A 139 1.27 -5.07 3.05
C ALA A 139 2.47 -5.43 2.18
N LEU A 140 3.13 -6.55 2.48
CA LEU A 140 4.28 -7.06 1.75
C LEU A 140 3.93 -8.36 1.02
N LEU A 141 4.15 -8.38 -0.29
CA LEU A 141 3.85 -9.49 -1.18
C LEU A 141 5.16 -10.10 -1.68
N ALA A 142 5.42 -11.36 -1.32
CA ALA A 142 6.54 -12.19 -1.79
C ALA A 142 7.91 -11.51 -1.66
N ILE A 143 8.35 -11.23 -0.43
CA ILE A 143 9.65 -10.59 -0.16
C ILE A 143 10.45 -11.24 0.98
N CYS A 144 9.82 -11.96 1.89
CA CYS A 144 10.54 -12.52 3.02
C CYS A 144 11.23 -13.84 2.68
N GLU A 145 12.51 -13.94 3.03
CA GLU A 145 13.31 -15.16 2.99
C GLU A 145 13.76 -15.53 4.40
N LYS A 146 13.62 -16.81 4.79
CA LYS A 146 13.98 -17.29 6.14
C LYS A 146 13.38 -16.49 7.30
N GLY A 147 12.23 -15.84 7.04
CA GLY A 147 11.44 -15.08 8.01
C GLY A 147 11.69 -13.57 8.01
N ASP A 148 12.62 -13.08 7.22
CA ASP A 148 13.01 -11.68 7.11
C ASP A 148 12.91 -11.12 5.71
N VAL A 149 12.91 -9.78 5.59
CA VAL A 149 12.98 -9.13 4.28
C VAL A 149 14.31 -9.52 3.61
N SER A 150 14.21 -10.08 2.41
CA SER A 150 15.39 -10.48 1.64
C SER A 150 16.23 -9.26 1.29
N GLY A 151 17.52 -9.32 1.65
CA GLY A 151 18.46 -8.20 1.43
C GLY A 151 18.45 -7.10 2.51
N ALA A 152 17.46 -7.06 3.42
CA ALA A 152 17.40 -6.10 4.51
C ALA A 152 16.91 -6.77 5.81
N PRO A 153 17.74 -7.59 6.46
CA PRO A 153 17.42 -8.13 7.77
C PRO A 153 17.39 -7.01 8.82
N ASN A 154 16.71 -7.25 9.92
CA ASN A 154 16.63 -6.35 11.09
C ASN A 154 15.73 -5.10 10.93
N LEU A 155 14.92 -4.99 9.89
CA LEU A 155 13.87 -3.98 9.84
C LEU A 155 12.84 -4.22 10.96
N SER A 156 12.19 -3.14 11.40
CA SER A 156 11.10 -3.17 12.37
C SER A 156 9.97 -2.30 11.87
N LEU A 157 8.76 -2.84 11.81
CA LEU A 157 7.58 -2.13 11.34
C LEU A 157 6.71 -1.67 12.51
N GLY A 158 5.87 -0.66 12.26
CA GLY A 158 4.78 -0.24 13.16
C GLY A 158 3.40 -0.46 12.53
N GLY A 159 2.34 -0.27 13.33
CA GLY A 159 0.96 -0.31 12.85
C GLY A 159 0.47 -1.71 12.47
N ASN A 160 -0.32 -1.80 11.40
CA ASN A 160 -0.87 -3.08 10.95
C ASN A 160 -0.02 -3.68 9.83
N PHE A 161 0.27 -4.97 9.91
CA PHE A 161 1.11 -5.66 8.93
C PHE A 161 0.41 -6.87 8.31
N LEU A 162 0.39 -6.92 6.97
CA LEU A 162 -0.03 -8.06 6.16
C LEU A 162 1.16 -8.62 5.38
N SER A 163 1.39 -9.93 5.48
CA SER A 163 2.30 -10.67 4.59
C SER A 163 1.50 -11.63 3.72
N ILE A 164 1.73 -11.60 2.39
CA ILE A 164 1.16 -12.59 1.47
C ILE A 164 2.30 -13.27 0.71
N TYR A 165 2.35 -14.60 0.77
CA TYR A 165 3.34 -15.38 0.05
C TYR A 165 2.73 -16.57 -0.66
N GLU A 166 3.34 -17.01 -1.76
CA GLU A 166 2.95 -18.19 -2.51
C GLU A 166 3.75 -19.41 -2.02
N LYS A 167 3.06 -20.55 -1.80
CA LYS A 167 3.65 -21.76 -1.19
C LYS A 167 4.85 -22.33 -1.97
N SER A 168 4.84 -22.22 -3.29
CA SER A 168 5.88 -22.75 -4.17
C SER A 168 6.98 -21.74 -4.52
N ASP A 169 6.86 -20.49 -4.01
CA ASP A 169 7.91 -19.46 -4.15
C ASP A 169 9.05 -19.70 -3.14
N SER A 170 10.22 -19.18 -3.43
CA SER A 170 11.35 -19.06 -2.49
C SER A 170 11.08 -18.01 -1.40
N MET A 171 10.27 -17.00 -1.72
CA MET A 171 9.81 -15.99 -0.76
C MET A 171 8.67 -16.57 0.08
N GLY A 172 8.87 -16.62 1.39
CA GLY A 172 7.96 -17.28 2.33
C GLY A 172 7.43 -16.34 3.42
N LYS A 173 7.33 -16.89 4.61
CA LYS A 173 6.81 -16.20 5.80
C LYS A 173 7.68 -15.02 6.24
N CYS A 174 7.03 -13.97 6.77
CA CYS A 174 7.70 -12.81 7.38
C CYS A 174 7.70 -12.86 8.92
N ASN A 175 7.72 -14.07 9.50
CA ASN A 175 7.52 -14.26 10.93
C ASN A 175 8.62 -13.65 11.83
N LYS A 176 9.87 -13.57 11.40
CA LYS A 176 10.94 -12.92 12.17
C LYS A 176 10.79 -11.40 12.12
N LEU A 177 10.48 -10.84 10.95
CA LEU A 177 10.14 -9.42 10.82
C LEU A 177 8.98 -9.07 11.76
N ALA A 178 7.89 -9.83 11.71
CA ALA A 178 6.74 -9.58 12.57
C ALA A 178 7.07 -9.68 14.06
N ALA A 179 7.88 -10.67 14.46
CA ALA A 179 8.21 -10.92 15.87
C ALA A 179 9.03 -9.79 16.53
N ARG A 180 9.83 -9.02 15.76
CA ARG A 180 10.60 -7.89 16.29
C ARG A 180 10.00 -6.52 16.04
N SER A 181 8.88 -6.48 15.30
CA SER A 181 8.16 -5.25 14.97
C SER A 181 7.18 -4.85 16.06
N HIS A 182 6.89 -3.55 16.17
CA HIS A 182 5.92 -2.99 17.12
C HIS A 182 4.54 -2.87 16.47
N LEU A 183 3.89 -4.02 16.22
CA LEU A 183 2.68 -4.11 15.44
C LEU A 183 1.40 -3.95 16.28
N THR A 184 0.42 -3.24 15.74
CA THR A 184 -0.96 -3.25 16.23
C THR A 184 -1.63 -4.57 15.88
N SER A 185 -1.40 -5.08 14.66
CA SER A 185 -1.85 -6.40 14.22
C SER A 185 -0.92 -7.00 13.18
N PHE A 186 -0.91 -8.34 13.12
CA PHE A 186 -0.20 -9.10 12.08
C PHE A 186 -1.10 -10.15 11.47
N LYS A 187 -1.15 -10.19 10.14
CA LYS A 187 -1.81 -11.24 9.39
C LYS A 187 -0.86 -11.79 8.33
N GLU A 188 -0.76 -13.12 8.26
CA GLU A 188 0.02 -13.82 7.24
C GLU A 188 -0.90 -14.70 6.40
N VAL A 189 -0.85 -14.55 5.09
CA VAL A 189 -1.66 -15.29 4.12
C VAL A 189 -0.75 -16.10 3.21
N LYS A 190 -0.95 -17.43 3.23
CA LYS A 190 -0.32 -18.35 2.30
C LYS A 190 -1.29 -18.64 1.16
N ILE A 191 -0.87 -18.35 -0.06
CA ILE A 191 -1.62 -18.76 -1.26
C ILE A 191 -0.98 -20.01 -1.90
N SER A 192 -1.73 -20.72 -2.74
CA SER A 192 -1.27 -21.92 -3.42
C SER A 192 -1.79 -21.94 -4.85
N THR A 193 -1.01 -21.38 -5.76
CA THR A 193 -1.34 -21.27 -7.19
C THR A 193 -0.44 -22.15 -8.05
N GLY A 194 0.70 -22.63 -7.51
CA GLY A 194 1.75 -23.33 -8.25
C GLY A 194 2.57 -22.42 -9.17
N LYS A 195 2.32 -21.11 -9.18
CA LYS A 195 2.97 -20.15 -10.11
C LYS A 195 4.24 -19.50 -9.54
N LYS A 196 4.68 -19.92 -8.35
CA LYS A 196 5.85 -19.31 -7.66
C LYS A 196 5.70 -17.79 -7.58
N HIS A 197 6.79 -17.06 -7.80
CA HIS A 197 6.82 -15.59 -7.81
C HIS A 197 5.86 -14.96 -8.85
N GLY A 198 5.61 -15.66 -9.95
CA GLY A 198 4.66 -15.27 -10.99
C GLY A 198 3.18 -15.26 -10.56
N ALA A 199 2.84 -15.75 -9.37
CA ALA A 199 1.50 -15.65 -8.82
C ALA A 199 1.02 -14.20 -8.68
N PHE A 200 1.95 -13.26 -8.53
CA PHE A 200 1.68 -11.83 -8.34
C PHE A 200 1.85 -11.00 -9.64
N PHE A 201 2.06 -11.66 -10.78
CA PHE A 201 2.23 -11.02 -12.08
C PHE A 201 0.89 -10.63 -12.72
N GLN A 202 -0.17 -11.24 -12.25
CA GLN A 202 -1.55 -11.00 -12.69
C GLN A 202 -2.44 -10.79 -11.46
N PRO A 203 -3.57 -10.09 -11.56
CA PRO A 203 -4.48 -9.84 -10.45
C PRO A 203 -5.30 -11.09 -10.09
N LEU A 204 -4.62 -12.15 -9.65
CA LEU A 204 -5.27 -13.41 -9.27
C LEU A 204 -6.09 -13.22 -7.99
N PRO A 205 -7.33 -13.75 -7.93
CA PRO A 205 -8.19 -13.64 -6.75
C PRO A 205 -7.53 -14.15 -5.47
N GLN A 206 -6.66 -15.16 -5.57
CA GLN A 206 -6.00 -15.79 -4.42
C GLN A 206 -5.20 -14.81 -3.56
N TRP A 207 -4.57 -13.78 -4.14
CA TRP A 207 -3.84 -12.76 -3.39
C TRP A 207 -4.60 -11.44 -3.34
N LEU A 208 -5.35 -11.12 -4.38
CA LEU A 208 -6.05 -9.83 -4.51
C LEU A 208 -7.20 -9.71 -3.48
N GLU A 209 -8.04 -10.75 -3.36
CA GLU A 209 -9.16 -10.74 -2.42
C GLU A 209 -8.71 -10.59 -0.95
N PRO A 210 -7.74 -11.38 -0.43
CA PRO A 210 -7.28 -11.18 0.93
C PRO A 210 -6.60 -9.83 1.15
N LEU A 211 -5.89 -9.27 0.15
CA LEU A 211 -5.33 -7.92 0.23
C LEU A 211 -6.44 -6.87 0.36
N LYS A 212 -7.44 -6.89 -0.54
CA LYS A 212 -8.55 -5.92 -0.53
C LYS A 212 -9.40 -6.03 0.73
N ALA A 213 -9.71 -7.24 1.17
CA ALA A 213 -10.45 -7.46 2.42
C ALA A 213 -9.68 -6.89 3.63
N TRP A 214 -8.35 -7.06 3.66
CA TRP A 214 -7.52 -6.53 4.75
C TRP A 214 -7.45 -5.00 4.71
N ILE A 215 -7.24 -4.38 3.55
CA ILE A 215 -7.30 -2.92 3.39
C ILE A 215 -8.66 -2.40 3.89
N GLY A 216 -9.77 -3.07 3.56
CA GLY A 216 -11.11 -2.68 3.99
C GLY A 216 -11.35 -2.75 5.51
N THR A 217 -10.60 -3.58 6.24
CA THR A 217 -10.75 -3.78 7.70
C THR A 217 -9.82 -2.91 8.55
N THR A 218 -8.61 -2.64 8.07
CA THR A 218 -7.57 -1.92 8.86
C THR A 218 -7.73 -0.41 8.84
N SER A 219 -8.49 0.13 7.92
CA SER A 219 -8.65 1.57 7.72
C SER A 219 -9.98 2.13 8.27
N ARG A 220 -10.60 1.42 9.23
CA ARG A 220 -11.83 1.86 9.91
C ARG A 220 -11.54 2.56 11.21
#